data_e1a4bd31f4d0791b209374f074dddcd0
#
_entry.id   e1a4bd31f4d0791b209374f074dddcd0
#
_cell.length_a   1.000
_cell.length_b   1.000
_cell.length_c   1.000
_cell.angle_alpha   90.00
_cell.angle_beta   90.00
_cell.angle_gamma   90.00
#
_symmetry.space_group_name_H-M   'P 1'
#
loop_
_entity.id
_entity.type
_entity.pdbx_description
1 polymer ?
#
loop_
_entity_poly.entity_id
_entity_poly.type
_entity_poly.pdbx_seq_one_letter_code
_entity_poly.pdbx_strand_id
1 'polypeptide(L)'
;MKQFLLVVITVLMITACGKDTFQSKPQLFLNSVSTTTVPVGGDLQIYMRLTDKEGDFQNTIWVKKVTTKCPSSNFADSLLYSIPGDVPHTSNFDGEIKVSFTYAFELQPRCTRPDTAVFSFWMKDEKGNQSDTVSTPPIIILR
;
A
#
# COMPACT_ATOMS: atom_id res chain seq x y z
N MET A 1 11.26 4.05 52.54
CA MET A 1 10.39 4.68 51.54
C MET A 1 11.16 5.24 50.34
N LYS A 2 12.23 6.04 50.53
CA LYS A 2 13.02 6.59 49.38
C LYS A 2 13.65 5.55 48.47
N GLN A 3 14.14 4.41 49.02
CA GLN A 3 14.74 3.34 48.22
C GLN A 3 13.69 2.55 47.39
N PHE A 4 12.48 2.43 47.93
CA PHE A 4 11.38 1.75 47.21
C PHE A 4 10.89 2.56 45.99
N LEU A 5 10.87 3.89 46.13
CA LEU A 5 10.51 4.81 45.06
C LEU A 5 11.51 4.75 43.89
N LEU A 6 12.81 4.63 44.20
CA LEU A 6 13.89 4.56 43.21
C LEU A 6 13.81 3.28 42.39
N VAL A 7 13.49 2.14 43.01
CA VAL A 7 13.31 0.85 42.33
C VAL A 7 12.09 0.87 41.39
N VAL A 8 10.98 1.48 41.80
CA VAL A 8 9.77 1.62 40.97
C VAL A 8 10.04 2.49 39.74
N ILE A 9 10.78 3.59 39.87
CA ILE A 9 11.14 4.47 38.73
C ILE A 9 12.07 3.74 37.74
N THR A 10 13.00 2.91 38.25
CA THR A 10 13.93 2.17 37.38
C THR A 10 13.19 1.07 36.58
N VAL A 11 12.17 0.43 37.14
CA VAL A 11 11.37 -0.58 36.46
C VAL A 11 10.48 0.02 35.37
N LEU A 12 9.98 1.25 35.56
CA LEU A 12 9.18 1.96 34.53
C LEU A 12 9.99 2.39 33.30
N MET A 13 11.30 2.54 33.43
CA MET A 13 12.15 2.94 32.28
C MET A 13 12.50 1.80 31.32
N ILE A 14 12.24 0.52 31.69
CA ILE A 14 12.60 -0.66 30.86
C ILE A 14 11.49 -1.02 29.86
N THR A 15 10.31 -0.44 29.96
CA THR A 15 9.18 -0.76 29.07
C THR A 15 9.09 0.12 27.82
N ALA A 16 10.03 1.01 27.58
CA ALA A 16 10.18 1.75 26.31
C ALA A 16 10.88 0.86 25.28
N CYS A 17 10.35 -0.34 25.02
CA CYS A 17 10.74 -1.15 23.88
C CYS A 17 10.15 -0.47 22.65
N GLY A 18 10.99 0.24 21.89
CA GLY A 18 10.60 0.81 20.60
C GLY A 18 10.00 -0.30 19.74
N LYS A 19 8.76 -0.11 19.30
CA LYS A 19 8.10 -1.04 18.39
C LYS A 19 8.97 -1.10 17.12
N ASP A 20 9.58 -2.25 16.85
CA ASP A 20 10.38 -2.42 15.64
C ASP A 20 9.56 -1.95 14.43
N THR A 21 10.05 -0.92 13.76
CA THR A 21 9.38 -0.32 12.61
C THR A 21 9.38 -1.26 11.40
N PHE A 22 10.29 -2.22 11.41
CA PHE A 22 10.46 -3.19 10.33
C PHE A 22 10.01 -4.58 10.77
N GLN A 23 9.22 -5.24 9.93
CA GLN A 23 8.79 -6.63 10.10
C GLN A 23 9.44 -7.52 9.05
N SER A 24 9.52 -8.83 9.33
CA SER A 24 10.07 -9.83 8.41
C SER A 24 9.26 -10.02 7.13
N LYS A 25 7.96 -9.68 7.15
CA LYS A 25 7.13 -9.61 5.95
C LYS A 25 7.14 -8.18 5.42
N PRO A 26 7.05 -7.98 4.09
CA PRO A 26 6.95 -6.66 3.53
C PRO A 26 5.70 -5.94 4.05
N GLN A 27 5.77 -4.63 4.22
CA GLN A 27 4.65 -3.82 4.66
C GLN A 27 4.42 -2.67 3.70
N LEU A 28 3.17 -2.50 3.29
CA LEU A 28 2.72 -1.37 2.50
C LEU A 28 1.91 -0.41 3.38
N PHE A 29 2.11 0.89 3.16
CA PHE A 29 1.32 1.95 3.79
C PHE A 29 0.87 2.92 2.71
N LEU A 30 -0.41 3.27 2.71
CA LEU A 30 -0.92 4.32 1.82
C LEU A 30 -0.49 5.69 2.35
N ASN A 31 0.31 6.41 1.56
CA ASN A 31 0.70 7.78 1.89
C ASN A 31 -0.35 8.77 1.39
N SER A 32 -0.69 8.69 0.10
CA SER A 32 -1.67 9.60 -0.51
C SER A 32 -2.19 9.08 -1.85
N VAL A 33 -3.23 9.71 -2.33
CA VAL A 33 -3.73 9.62 -3.71
C VAL A 33 -3.71 10.99 -4.35
N SER A 34 -3.41 11.08 -5.65
CA SER A 34 -3.33 12.37 -6.35
C SER A 34 -4.68 13.09 -6.41
N THR A 35 -5.78 12.32 -6.45
CA THR A 35 -7.14 12.84 -6.47
C THR A 35 -8.12 11.76 -6.00
N THR A 36 -9.24 12.17 -5.43
CA THR A 36 -10.39 11.29 -5.13
C THR A 36 -11.48 11.37 -6.21
N THR A 37 -11.29 12.24 -7.23
CA THR A 37 -12.20 12.35 -8.38
C THR A 37 -11.39 12.45 -9.66
N VAL A 38 -11.43 11.39 -10.47
CA VAL A 38 -10.72 11.30 -11.74
C VAL A 38 -11.63 11.81 -12.84
N PRO A 39 -11.24 12.89 -13.56
CA PRO A 39 -11.97 13.38 -14.72
C PRO A 39 -11.77 12.46 -15.92
N VAL A 40 -12.60 12.63 -16.95
CA VAL A 40 -12.43 11.94 -18.24
C VAL A 40 -11.05 12.24 -18.82
N GLY A 41 -10.33 11.19 -19.16
CA GLY A 41 -8.96 11.30 -19.68
C GLY A 41 -7.88 11.61 -18.64
N GLY A 42 -8.25 11.71 -17.34
CA GLY A 42 -7.30 11.99 -16.27
C GLY A 42 -6.59 10.73 -15.75
N ASP A 43 -5.49 10.93 -15.05
CA ASP A 43 -4.72 9.86 -14.42
C ASP A 43 -4.94 9.83 -12.90
N LEU A 44 -4.77 8.66 -12.30
CA LEU A 44 -4.75 8.46 -10.86
C LEU A 44 -3.36 7.98 -10.45
N GLN A 45 -2.72 8.70 -9.53
CA GLN A 45 -1.46 8.29 -8.92
C GLN A 45 -1.68 7.96 -7.46
N ILE A 46 -1.12 6.83 -7.03
CA ILE A 46 -1.22 6.33 -5.66
C ILE A 46 0.20 6.19 -5.13
N TYR A 47 0.45 6.87 -4.01
CA TYR A 47 1.74 6.89 -3.36
C TYR A 47 1.68 6.02 -2.12
N MET A 48 2.61 5.08 -2.03
CA MET A 48 2.71 4.12 -0.93
C MET A 48 4.13 4.08 -0.41
N ARG A 49 4.29 3.81 0.89
CA ARG A 49 5.57 3.48 1.49
C ARG A 49 5.68 1.97 1.62
N LEU A 50 6.81 1.42 1.20
CA LEU A 50 7.19 0.03 1.41
C LEU A 50 8.27 -0.04 2.46
N THR A 51 8.10 -0.91 3.46
CA THR A 51 9.16 -1.27 4.40
C THR A 51 9.33 -2.77 4.46
N ASP A 52 10.57 -3.23 4.57
CA ASP A 52 10.92 -4.64 4.67
C ASP A 52 12.21 -4.82 5.47
N LYS A 53 12.22 -5.72 6.46
CA LYS A 53 13.36 -5.92 7.35
C LYS A 53 14.53 -6.60 6.66
N GLU A 54 14.24 -7.63 5.89
CA GLU A 54 15.23 -8.42 5.17
C GLU A 54 15.58 -7.77 3.82
N GLY A 55 14.67 -7.01 3.23
CA GLY A 55 14.79 -6.43 1.90
C GLY A 55 14.63 -7.47 0.80
N ASP A 56 13.97 -8.59 1.09
CA ASP A 56 13.76 -9.71 0.17
C ASP A 56 12.35 -9.69 -0.48
N PHE A 57 11.75 -8.50 -0.61
CA PHE A 57 10.46 -8.32 -1.27
C PHE A 57 10.53 -8.67 -2.76
N GLN A 58 9.46 -9.27 -3.28
CA GLN A 58 9.35 -9.51 -4.73
C GLN A 58 9.15 -8.18 -5.47
N ASN A 59 9.73 -8.07 -6.67
CA ASN A 59 9.56 -6.90 -7.52
C ASN A 59 8.17 -6.85 -8.19
N THR A 60 7.12 -7.17 -7.43
CA THR A 60 5.76 -7.24 -7.93
C THR A 60 4.76 -6.77 -6.87
N ILE A 61 3.89 -5.85 -7.27
CA ILE A 61 2.74 -5.41 -6.50
C ILE A 61 1.48 -5.94 -7.15
N TRP A 62 0.62 -6.58 -6.38
CA TRP A 62 -0.71 -6.99 -6.79
C TRP A 62 -1.71 -5.87 -6.50
N VAL A 63 -2.58 -5.61 -7.47
CA VAL A 63 -3.61 -4.57 -7.37
C VAL A 63 -4.97 -5.16 -7.73
N LYS A 64 -5.94 -4.97 -6.86
CA LYS A 64 -7.34 -5.30 -7.09
C LYS A 64 -8.15 -4.01 -7.16
N LYS A 65 -8.96 -3.86 -8.21
CA LYS A 65 -9.94 -2.77 -8.34
C LYS A 65 -11.35 -3.34 -8.15
N VAL A 66 -12.07 -2.80 -7.20
CA VAL A 66 -13.48 -3.15 -6.93
C VAL A 66 -14.32 -1.89 -7.11
N THR A 67 -15.36 -2.00 -7.95
CA THR A 67 -16.27 -0.90 -8.23
C THR A 67 -17.64 -1.18 -7.63
N THR A 68 -18.37 -0.12 -7.26
CA THR A 68 -19.67 -0.25 -6.61
C THR A 68 -20.84 -0.18 -7.58
N LYS A 69 -20.69 0.57 -8.67
CA LYS A 69 -21.79 0.85 -9.61
C LYS A 69 -21.60 0.18 -10.97
N CYS A 70 -20.40 -0.23 -11.31
CA CYS A 70 -20.04 -0.78 -12.61
C CYS A 70 -19.15 -2.02 -12.46
N PRO A 71 -19.69 -3.17 -12.03
CA PRO A 71 -18.90 -4.39 -11.78
C PRO A 71 -18.08 -4.86 -12.99
N SER A 72 -18.52 -4.54 -14.21
CA SER A 72 -17.77 -4.81 -15.44
C SER A 72 -16.46 -4.02 -15.56
N SER A 73 -16.28 -3.00 -14.74
CA SER A 73 -15.05 -2.21 -14.64
C SER A 73 -14.07 -2.72 -13.57
N ASN A 74 -14.43 -3.77 -12.83
CA ASN A 74 -13.48 -4.47 -11.97
C ASN A 74 -12.35 -5.04 -12.82
N PHE A 75 -11.17 -5.16 -12.22
CA PHE A 75 -10.16 -6.02 -12.82
C PHE A 75 -10.65 -7.48 -12.70
N ALA A 76 -10.60 -8.23 -13.79
CA ALA A 76 -11.05 -9.63 -13.81
C ALA A 76 -10.30 -10.45 -12.76
N ASP A 77 -8.98 -10.20 -12.66
CA ASP A 77 -8.08 -10.70 -11.66
C ASP A 77 -7.28 -9.52 -11.08
N SER A 78 -6.37 -9.79 -10.17
CA SER A 78 -5.44 -8.77 -9.70
C SER A 78 -4.46 -8.41 -10.81
N LEU A 79 -4.30 -7.11 -11.09
CA LEU A 79 -3.23 -6.63 -11.95
C LEU A 79 -1.88 -6.73 -11.23
N LEU A 80 -0.83 -7.00 -12.01
CA LEU A 80 0.53 -7.08 -11.54
C LEU A 80 1.29 -5.84 -12.02
N TYR A 81 1.88 -5.11 -11.08
CA TYR A 81 2.77 -3.99 -11.36
C TYR A 81 4.19 -4.36 -10.95
N SER A 82 5.13 -4.19 -11.88
CA SER A 82 6.54 -4.47 -11.60
C SER A 82 7.20 -3.26 -10.92
N ILE A 83 7.94 -3.53 -9.86
CA ILE A 83 8.91 -2.59 -9.29
C ILE A 83 10.16 -2.67 -10.15
N PRO A 84 10.78 -1.53 -10.53
CA PRO A 84 12.04 -1.55 -11.29
C PRO A 84 13.12 -2.39 -10.61
N GLY A 85 13.85 -3.18 -11.40
CA GLY A 85 14.87 -4.10 -10.88
C GLY A 85 16.16 -3.43 -10.36
N ASP A 86 16.28 -2.12 -10.49
CA ASP A 86 17.35 -1.30 -9.93
C ASP A 86 17.05 -0.79 -8.50
N VAL A 87 15.86 -1.09 -7.97
CA VAL A 87 15.54 -0.82 -6.56
C VAL A 87 16.39 -1.73 -5.67
N PRO A 88 17.20 -1.15 -4.75
CA PRO A 88 18.11 -1.95 -3.95
C PRO A 88 17.36 -2.84 -2.95
N HIS A 89 17.74 -4.12 -2.90
CA HIS A 89 17.26 -5.08 -1.91
C HIS A 89 18.21 -5.05 -0.70
N THR A 90 17.97 -4.14 0.23
CA THR A 90 18.80 -3.95 1.42
C THR A 90 18.02 -4.20 2.70
N SER A 91 18.70 -4.72 3.72
CA SER A 91 18.10 -4.89 5.05
C SER A 91 17.58 -3.56 5.58
N ASN A 92 16.43 -3.61 6.24
CA ASN A 92 15.68 -2.44 6.72
C ASN A 92 15.33 -1.48 5.56
N PHE A 93 14.88 -2.05 4.45
CA PHE A 93 14.41 -1.26 3.31
C PHE A 93 13.25 -0.35 3.72
N ASP A 94 13.32 0.90 3.26
CA ASP A 94 12.29 1.92 3.44
C ASP A 94 12.27 2.79 2.19
N GLY A 95 11.21 2.68 1.41
CA GLY A 95 11.12 3.38 0.13
C GLY A 95 9.69 3.79 -0.22
N GLU A 96 9.58 4.73 -1.16
CA GLU A 96 8.30 5.15 -1.72
C GLU A 96 8.04 4.47 -3.06
N ILE A 97 6.82 4.02 -3.25
CA ILE A 97 6.32 3.43 -4.49
C ILE A 97 5.19 4.30 -5.01
N LYS A 98 5.26 4.60 -6.31
CA LYS A 98 4.18 5.27 -7.04
C LYS A 98 3.57 4.31 -8.05
N VAL A 99 2.28 4.02 -7.92
CA VAL A 99 1.50 3.30 -8.92
C VAL A 99 0.62 4.31 -9.67
N SER A 100 0.65 4.27 -11.01
CA SER A 100 -0.11 5.18 -11.86
C SER A 100 -1.09 4.39 -12.73
N PHE A 101 -2.33 4.85 -12.78
CA PHE A 101 -3.38 4.31 -13.62
C PHE A 101 -3.81 5.38 -14.63
N THR A 102 -3.92 4.99 -15.90
CA THR A 102 -4.40 5.88 -16.96
C THR A 102 -5.88 5.65 -17.23
N TYR A 103 -6.59 6.74 -17.57
CA TYR A 103 -8.02 6.66 -17.80
C TYR A 103 -8.38 5.65 -18.87
N ALA A 104 -7.72 5.71 -20.03
CA ALA A 104 -8.06 4.93 -21.19
C ALA A 104 -7.92 3.41 -21.01
N PHE A 105 -7.02 2.96 -20.14
CA PHE A 105 -6.71 1.53 -19.99
C PHE A 105 -7.30 0.92 -18.72
N GLU A 106 -7.14 1.58 -17.57
CA GLU A 106 -7.50 0.96 -16.29
C GLU A 106 -8.71 1.60 -15.61
N LEU A 107 -8.95 2.91 -15.85
CA LEU A 107 -9.93 3.63 -15.05
C LEU A 107 -11.28 3.77 -15.71
N GLN A 108 -11.36 3.91 -17.04
CA GLN A 108 -12.60 4.21 -17.75
C GLN A 108 -13.75 3.27 -17.36
N PRO A 109 -14.89 3.80 -16.86
CA PRO A 109 -16.04 2.98 -16.56
C PRO A 109 -16.58 2.29 -17.83
N ARG A 110 -16.78 0.96 -17.75
CA ARG A 110 -17.34 0.17 -18.86
C ARG A 110 -18.87 0.23 -18.95
N CYS A 111 -19.51 0.99 -18.06
CA CYS A 111 -20.93 1.29 -18.08
C CYS A 111 -21.18 2.74 -18.43
N THR A 112 -22.46 3.12 -18.63
CA THR A 112 -22.85 4.46 -19.16
C THR A 112 -22.87 5.57 -18.11
N ARG A 113 -22.34 5.34 -16.92
CA ARG A 113 -22.41 6.28 -15.79
C ARG A 113 -21.05 6.37 -15.07
N PRO A 114 -20.80 7.43 -14.30
CA PRO A 114 -19.67 7.49 -13.39
C PRO A 114 -19.67 6.34 -12.40
N ASP A 115 -18.48 5.90 -11.99
CA ASP A 115 -18.29 4.81 -11.06
C ASP A 115 -17.55 5.26 -9.81
N THR A 116 -17.55 4.42 -8.79
CA THR A 116 -16.76 4.59 -7.58
C THR A 116 -15.98 3.31 -7.33
N ALA A 117 -14.66 3.42 -7.31
CA ALA A 117 -13.75 2.30 -7.16
C ALA A 117 -12.91 2.41 -5.88
N VAL A 118 -12.55 1.25 -5.31
CA VAL A 118 -11.53 1.10 -4.28
C VAL A 118 -10.41 0.24 -4.87
N PHE A 119 -9.18 0.70 -4.71
CA PHE A 119 -7.98 -0.03 -5.13
C PHE A 119 -7.31 -0.61 -3.89
N SER A 120 -7.05 -1.92 -3.92
CA SER A 120 -6.40 -2.64 -2.84
C SER A 120 -5.06 -3.20 -3.33
N PHE A 121 -4.02 -3.06 -2.52
CA PHE A 121 -2.64 -3.40 -2.87
C PHE A 121 -2.07 -4.36 -1.85
N TRP A 122 -1.28 -5.31 -2.33
CA TRP A 122 -0.44 -6.19 -1.51
C TRP A 122 0.78 -6.64 -2.29
N MET A 123 1.76 -7.16 -1.60
CA MET A 123 2.96 -7.73 -2.20
C MET A 123 3.42 -8.95 -1.40
N LYS A 124 4.44 -9.65 -1.90
CA LYS A 124 5.05 -10.79 -1.23
C LYS A 124 6.56 -10.61 -1.17
N ASP A 125 7.18 -11.31 -0.22
CA ASP A 125 8.62 -11.52 -0.20
C ASP A 125 9.03 -12.76 -1.04
N GLU A 126 10.33 -13.02 -1.16
CA GLU A 126 10.84 -14.21 -1.88
C GLU A 126 10.46 -15.52 -1.20
N LYS A 127 10.16 -15.50 0.10
CA LYS A 127 9.69 -16.65 0.89
C LYS A 127 8.20 -16.91 0.77
N GLY A 128 7.48 -16.00 0.10
CA GLY A 128 6.02 -16.08 -0.11
C GLY A 128 5.18 -15.48 1.00
N ASN A 129 5.79 -14.81 2.01
CA ASN A 129 5.01 -14.10 3.03
C ASN A 129 4.35 -12.88 2.41
N GLN A 130 3.05 -12.74 2.64
CA GLN A 130 2.28 -11.66 2.07
C GLN A 130 2.15 -10.49 3.05
N SER A 131 2.28 -9.26 2.54
CA SER A 131 1.97 -8.04 3.28
C SER A 131 0.50 -7.99 3.68
N ASP A 132 0.18 -7.14 4.65
CA ASP A 132 -1.21 -6.75 4.84
C ASP A 132 -1.71 -6.01 3.59
N THR A 133 -3.01 -6.10 3.33
CA THR A 133 -3.62 -5.39 2.21
C THR A 133 -3.89 -3.94 2.61
N VAL A 134 -3.42 -3.00 1.81
CA VAL A 134 -3.73 -1.58 1.96
C VAL A 134 -4.70 -1.14 0.88
N SER A 135 -5.67 -0.29 1.23
CA SER A 135 -6.70 0.16 0.30
C SER A 135 -6.81 1.68 0.26
N THR A 136 -7.15 2.21 -0.91
CA THR A 136 -7.45 3.62 -1.09
C THR A 136 -8.79 4.00 -0.45
N PRO A 137 -9.03 5.28 -0.16
CA PRO A 137 -10.40 5.77 -0.03
C PRO A 137 -11.17 5.52 -1.34
N PRO A 138 -12.51 5.62 -1.33
CA PRO A 138 -13.31 5.56 -2.54
C PRO A 138 -12.90 6.63 -3.55
N ILE A 139 -12.63 6.23 -4.79
CA ILE A 139 -12.25 7.10 -5.91
C ILE A 139 -13.42 7.19 -6.87
N ILE A 140 -13.92 8.39 -7.11
CA ILE A 140 -14.96 8.65 -8.10
C ILE A 140 -14.28 8.76 -9.47
N ILE A 141 -14.79 8.01 -10.45
CA ILE A 141 -14.26 8.03 -11.82
C ILE A 141 -15.39 8.55 -12.73
N LEU A 142 -15.19 9.73 -13.27
CA LEU A 142 -16.15 10.35 -14.19
C LEU A 142 -16.12 9.66 -15.56
N ARG A 143 -17.23 9.81 -16.30
CA ARG A 143 -17.38 9.28 -17.64
C ARG A 143 -17.76 10.38 -18.62
#